data_1972eb2e028fcb0481e1b1a2f9dd7e52
#
_entry.id   1972eb2e028fcb0481e1b1a2f9dd7e52
#
_cell.length_a   1.000
_cell.length_b   1.000
_cell.length_c   1.000
_cell.angle_alpha   90.00
_cell.angle_beta   90.00
_cell.angle_gamma   90.00
#
_symmetry.space_group_name_H-M   'P 1'
#
loop_
_entity.id
_entity.type
_entity.pdbx_description
1 polymer ?
#
loop_
_entity_poly.entity_id
_entity_poly.type
_entity_poly.pdbx_seq_one_letter_code
_entity_poly.pdbx_strand_id
1 'polypeptide(L)'
;MNRRQFLGTTAAALASAPLSMPAAAQATSPDKPASPKKSLPIGVFDPPFNKLSLDEMLDKFVSLGIEAVEVGAAGPNGSPHCPRPELVADPAKARAWKKKFDDRGIPVMTLSCHNNALYPDPAKARQATEEFRQTLQLAGMLEIPTVVGFSGCPGGSETDTVPNWVIYDWPPEHGIALAWQWKERVIPYWTETVKFARQHGVHRIALEMHPNFVVFNPRSLLRLREAVGEEIGANCDLSHLFWQQCNAVEVIRFLGKQGAIYHAHMKDTAFFPHNVDRFGVLNFGKKDDLEASEFFRAVGYGHGASAWKDIIAAYMEVGYNGMLSIENEDPILAGEVGVQRSLAVLKNVREEIMTDQPNPG
;
A
#
# COMPACT_ATOMS: atom_id res chain seq x y z
N MET A 1 -6.65 -51.13 10.93
CA MET A 1 -5.17 -51.18 10.99
C MET A 1 -4.69 -50.33 12.16
N ASN A 2 -3.97 -50.94 13.11
CA ASN A 2 -3.74 -50.44 14.45
C ASN A 2 -2.54 -49.49 14.53
N ARG A 3 -2.68 -48.38 15.23
CA ARG A 3 -1.68 -47.30 15.46
C ARG A 3 -0.42 -47.65 16.30
N ARG A 4 -0.03 -48.95 16.42
CA ARG A 4 1.01 -49.42 17.36
C ARG A 4 2.20 -50.12 16.75
N GLN A 5 2.51 -49.91 15.47
CA GLN A 5 3.67 -50.61 14.84
C GLN A 5 4.67 -49.65 14.17
N PHE A 6 5.04 -48.57 14.83
CA PHE A 6 6.12 -47.69 14.31
C PHE A 6 7.06 -47.21 15.44
N LEU A 7 7.52 -48.13 16.28
CA LEU A 7 8.64 -47.90 17.19
C LEU A 7 9.36 -49.22 17.43
N GLY A 8 10.50 -49.38 16.81
CA GLY A 8 11.41 -50.49 17.10
C GLY A 8 12.60 -50.56 16.15
N THR A 9 13.79 -50.44 16.77
CA THR A 9 15.16 -50.79 16.28
C THR A 9 15.79 -49.74 15.34
N THR A 10 17.00 -49.21 15.61
CA THR A 10 18.20 -49.77 16.18
C THR A 10 19.13 -48.68 16.73
N ALA A 11 19.62 -48.86 17.97
CA ALA A 11 20.75 -48.12 18.51
C ALA A 11 22.07 -48.77 18.05
N ALA A 12 22.92 -48.01 17.38
CA ALA A 12 24.33 -48.33 17.20
C ALA A 12 25.15 -47.22 17.86
N ALA A 13 25.83 -47.58 18.95
CA ALA A 13 26.75 -46.70 19.65
C ALA A 13 28.05 -46.58 18.84
N LEU A 14 28.43 -45.37 18.47
CA LEU A 14 29.79 -45.02 18.07
C LEU A 14 30.30 -43.96 19.05
N ALA A 15 31.29 -44.37 19.84
CA ALA A 15 32.05 -43.49 20.69
C ALA A 15 32.93 -42.56 19.82
N SER A 16 32.79 -41.25 19.97
CA SER A 16 33.74 -40.27 19.44
C SER A 16 34.19 -39.34 20.55
N ALA A 17 35.49 -39.20 20.67
CA ALA A 17 36.21 -38.34 21.61
C ALA A 17 35.88 -36.85 21.43
N PRO A 18 35.98 -36.00 22.47
CA PRO A 18 35.71 -34.60 22.36
C PRO A 18 36.87 -33.86 21.67
N LEU A 19 36.66 -33.30 20.50
CA LEU A 19 37.51 -32.28 19.91
C LEU A 19 37.16 -30.94 20.54
N SER A 20 38.06 -30.43 21.39
CA SER A 20 38.01 -29.06 21.93
C SER A 20 38.29 -28.09 20.82
N MET A 21 37.26 -27.33 20.38
CA MET A 21 37.41 -26.15 19.55
C MET A 21 37.72 -24.91 20.43
N PRO A 22 38.66 -24.03 20.04
CA PRO A 22 38.90 -22.80 20.78
C PRO A 22 37.69 -21.87 20.65
N ALA A 23 37.29 -21.28 21.77
CA ALA A 23 36.25 -20.26 21.82
C ALA A 23 36.65 -19.03 20.95
N ALA A 24 35.98 -18.87 19.83
CA ALA A 24 36.07 -17.63 19.07
C ALA A 24 35.43 -16.52 19.91
N ALA A 25 36.23 -15.56 20.33
CA ALA A 25 35.75 -14.33 20.96
C ALA A 25 34.80 -13.62 20.00
N GLN A 26 33.53 -13.56 20.37
CA GLN A 26 32.57 -12.66 19.70
C GLN A 26 33.02 -11.23 19.97
N ALA A 27 33.60 -10.61 18.94
CA ALA A 27 33.79 -9.18 18.92
C ALA A 27 32.39 -8.53 18.83
N THR A 28 31.94 -7.98 19.96
CA THR A 28 30.81 -7.07 19.97
C THR A 28 31.23 -5.82 19.19
N SER A 29 30.70 -5.67 17.97
CA SER A 29 30.79 -4.40 17.24
C SER A 29 30.15 -3.33 18.12
N PRO A 30 30.80 -2.17 18.31
CA PRO A 30 30.16 -1.09 19.04
C PRO A 30 28.91 -0.64 18.27
N ASP A 31 27.77 -0.64 18.94
CA ASP A 31 26.52 -0.10 18.44
C ASP A 31 26.78 1.29 17.88
N LYS A 32 26.66 1.43 16.56
CA LYS A 32 26.71 2.72 15.90
C LYS A 32 25.52 3.52 16.44
N PRO A 33 25.71 4.73 17.00
CA PRO A 33 24.59 5.49 17.51
C PRO A 33 23.55 5.64 16.40
N ALA A 34 22.32 5.23 16.69
CA ALA A 34 21.21 5.35 15.75
C ALA A 34 21.10 6.81 15.32
N SER A 35 21.21 7.07 14.03
CA SER A 35 20.94 8.40 13.48
C SER A 35 19.55 8.84 13.93
N PRO A 36 19.35 10.14 14.28
CA PRO A 36 18.05 10.61 14.74
C PRO A 36 16.97 10.20 13.72
N LYS A 37 15.94 9.53 14.19
CA LYS A 37 14.85 9.07 13.33
C LYS A 37 14.20 10.27 12.67
N LYS A 38 14.27 10.35 11.35
CA LYS A 38 13.68 11.44 10.58
C LYS A 38 12.16 11.36 10.70
N SER A 39 11.52 12.47 11.04
CA SER A 39 10.05 12.56 11.06
C SER A 39 9.47 12.25 9.67
N LEU A 40 8.43 11.42 9.61
CA LEU A 40 7.71 11.13 8.36
C LEU A 40 6.76 12.29 8.04
N PRO A 41 6.79 12.83 6.81
CA PRO A 41 5.85 13.89 6.43
C PRO A 41 4.42 13.34 6.38
N ILE A 42 3.46 14.13 6.84
CA ILE A 42 2.04 13.83 6.75
C ILE A 42 1.47 14.54 5.52
N GLY A 43 1.04 13.75 4.57
CA GLY A 43 0.44 14.20 3.32
C GLY A 43 -1.02 13.80 3.19
N VAL A 44 -1.58 14.07 2.03
CA VAL A 44 -2.96 13.73 1.70
C VAL A 44 -3.07 13.25 0.26
N PHE A 45 -3.94 12.28 0.01
CA PHE A 45 -4.45 11.94 -1.30
C PHE A 45 -5.57 12.90 -1.67
N ASP A 46 -5.47 13.58 -2.81
CA ASP A 46 -6.21 14.81 -3.13
C ASP A 46 -7.70 14.72 -3.48
N PRO A 47 -8.34 13.55 -3.79
CA PRO A 47 -9.75 13.50 -4.20
C PRO A 47 -10.76 14.21 -3.29
N PRO A 48 -10.59 14.26 -1.95
CA PRO A 48 -11.50 15.03 -1.09
C PRO A 48 -11.60 16.53 -1.45
N PHE A 49 -10.64 17.05 -2.20
CA PHE A 49 -10.54 18.46 -2.60
C PHE A 49 -10.86 18.72 -4.07
N ASN A 50 -11.38 17.73 -4.80
CA ASN A 50 -11.67 17.81 -6.25
C ASN A 50 -12.65 18.94 -6.66
N LYS A 51 -13.32 19.56 -5.69
CA LYS A 51 -14.21 20.72 -5.94
C LYS A 51 -13.47 22.06 -5.98
N LEU A 52 -12.23 22.10 -5.53
CA LEU A 52 -11.38 23.28 -5.55
C LEU A 52 -10.56 23.30 -6.84
N SER A 53 -10.16 24.50 -7.28
CA SER A 53 -9.07 24.60 -8.25
C SER A 53 -7.75 24.16 -7.66
N LEU A 54 -6.74 23.87 -8.49
CA LEU A 54 -5.41 23.48 -8.03
C LEU A 54 -4.82 24.51 -7.05
N ASP A 55 -4.92 25.80 -7.36
CA ASP A 55 -4.34 26.85 -6.50
C ASP A 55 -5.10 26.96 -5.17
N GLU A 56 -6.44 26.91 -5.17
CA GLU A 56 -7.25 26.89 -3.94
C GLU A 56 -6.94 25.66 -3.07
N MET A 57 -6.78 24.49 -3.68
CA MET A 57 -6.40 23.28 -2.96
C MET A 57 -5.03 23.44 -2.28
N LEU A 58 -4.04 23.93 -3.02
CA LEU A 58 -2.69 24.13 -2.49
C LEU A 58 -2.66 25.16 -1.36
N ASP A 59 -3.37 26.27 -1.50
CA ASP A 59 -3.49 27.29 -0.44
C ASP A 59 -4.19 26.71 0.80
N LYS A 60 -5.19 25.85 0.61
CA LYS A 60 -5.83 25.10 1.69
C LYS A 60 -4.84 24.16 2.36
N PHE A 61 -4.02 23.40 1.61
CA PHE A 61 -3.02 22.50 2.16
C PHE A 61 -1.99 23.24 3.04
N VAL A 62 -1.51 24.40 2.57
CA VAL A 62 -0.65 25.27 3.37
C VAL A 62 -1.34 25.67 4.68
N SER A 63 -2.61 26.13 4.61
CA SER A 63 -3.37 26.57 5.79
C SER A 63 -3.60 25.45 6.81
N LEU A 64 -3.73 24.20 6.36
CA LEU A 64 -3.89 23.01 7.21
C LEU A 64 -2.55 22.47 7.73
N GLY A 65 -1.43 22.92 7.16
CA GLY A 65 -0.09 22.41 7.46
C GLY A 65 0.05 20.95 7.00
N ILE A 66 -0.46 20.63 5.81
CA ILE A 66 -0.18 19.42 5.05
C ILE A 66 1.22 19.55 4.47
N GLU A 67 2.03 18.50 4.55
CA GLU A 67 3.48 18.57 4.29
C GLU A 67 3.87 17.96 2.94
N ALA A 68 2.99 17.19 2.30
CA ALA A 68 3.21 16.55 1.00
C ALA A 68 1.88 16.18 0.37
N VAL A 69 1.88 15.79 -0.91
CA VAL A 69 0.67 15.39 -1.60
C VAL A 69 0.87 14.14 -2.47
N GLU A 70 -0.16 13.32 -2.49
CA GLU A 70 -0.43 12.30 -3.48
C GLU A 70 -1.52 12.82 -4.42
N VAL A 71 -1.26 12.81 -5.74
CA VAL A 71 -2.19 13.36 -6.71
C VAL A 71 -2.80 12.24 -7.55
N GLY A 72 -4.12 12.22 -7.64
CA GLY A 72 -4.85 11.30 -8.51
C GLY A 72 -4.63 11.63 -9.98
N ALA A 73 -3.83 10.83 -10.68
CA ALA A 73 -3.50 11.07 -12.08
C ALA A 73 -4.49 10.41 -13.05
N ALA A 74 -5.13 9.31 -12.65
CA ALA A 74 -6.11 8.60 -13.46
C ALA A 74 -6.91 7.57 -12.66
N GLY A 75 -7.85 6.90 -13.35
CA GLY A 75 -8.74 5.91 -12.76
C GLY A 75 -9.94 6.54 -12.03
N PRO A 76 -10.71 5.76 -11.26
CA PRO A 76 -11.87 6.26 -10.52
C PRO A 76 -11.56 7.40 -9.56
N ASN A 77 -10.36 7.42 -9.01
CA ASN A 77 -9.86 8.46 -8.09
C ASN A 77 -9.01 9.53 -8.81
N GLY A 78 -9.10 9.62 -10.14
CA GLY A 78 -8.45 10.67 -10.92
C GLY A 78 -8.92 12.04 -10.52
N SER A 79 -7.99 12.99 -10.42
CA SER A 79 -8.23 14.33 -9.93
C SER A 79 -8.19 15.36 -11.06
N PRO A 80 -9.04 16.40 -11.05
CA PRO A 80 -8.94 17.52 -11.96
C PRO A 80 -7.65 18.32 -11.78
N HIS A 81 -6.94 18.13 -10.67
CA HIS A 81 -5.67 18.79 -10.39
C HIS A 81 -4.50 18.23 -11.22
N CYS A 82 -4.66 17.05 -11.84
CA CYS A 82 -3.66 16.45 -12.73
C CYS A 82 -4.23 16.22 -14.15
N PRO A 83 -4.19 17.23 -15.04
CA PRO A 83 -4.59 17.06 -16.43
C PRO A 83 -3.52 16.23 -17.18
N ARG A 84 -3.33 14.98 -16.77
CA ARG A 84 -2.26 14.07 -17.20
C ARG A 84 -2.01 14.04 -18.70
N PRO A 85 -3.05 13.92 -19.60
CA PRO A 85 -2.79 13.84 -21.03
C PRO A 85 -2.08 15.09 -21.58
N GLU A 86 -2.45 16.26 -21.07
CA GLU A 86 -1.84 17.54 -21.46
C GLU A 86 -0.41 17.67 -20.92
N LEU A 87 -0.19 17.20 -19.67
CA LEU A 87 1.12 17.26 -19.02
C LEU A 87 2.12 16.31 -19.69
N VAL A 88 1.68 15.11 -20.06
CA VAL A 88 2.53 14.16 -20.80
C VAL A 88 2.89 14.68 -22.19
N ALA A 89 1.95 15.36 -22.87
CA ALA A 89 2.17 15.91 -24.19
C ALA A 89 3.12 17.13 -24.21
N ASP A 90 3.22 17.87 -23.09
CA ASP A 90 4.00 19.12 -23.01
C ASP A 90 4.88 19.14 -21.73
N PRO A 91 6.19 18.81 -21.86
CA PRO A 91 7.10 18.85 -20.73
C PRO A 91 7.25 20.21 -20.04
N ALA A 92 7.02 21.31 -20.75
CA ALA A 92 7.09 22.64 -20.15
C ALA A 92 5.86 22.88 -19.23
N LYS A 93 4.68 22.49 -19.70
CA LYS A 93 3.46 22.51 -18.86
C LYS A 93 3.59 21.58 -17.64
N ALA A 94 4.16 20.39 -17.82
CA ALA A 94 4.38 19.47 -16.70
C ALA A 94 5.29 20.08 -15.62
N ARG A 95 6.40 20.69 -16.01
CA ARG A 95 7.29 21.40 -15.07
C ARG A 95 6.62 22.59 -14.40
N ALA A 96 5.84 23.37 -15.16
CA ALA A 96 5.08 24.50 -14.62
C ALA A 96 4.01 24.05 -13.62
N TRP A 97 3.36 22.92 -13.90
CA TRP A 97 2.40 22.29 -12.99
C TRP A 97 3.08 21.88 -11.68
N LYS A 98 4.19 21.12 -11.73
CA LYS A 98 4.92 20.70 -10.55
C LYS A 98 5.44 21.88 -9.74
N LYS A 99 5.91 22.94 -10.41
CA LYS A 99 6.39 24.16 -9.76
C LYS A 99 5.33 24.83 -8.85
N LYS A 100 4.06 24.73 -9.15
CA LYS A 100 3.00 25.27 -8.29
C LYS A 100 2.98 24.63 -6.89
N PHE A 101 3.27 23.34 -6.82
CA PHE A 101 3.41 22.60 -5.56
C PHE A 101 4.70 22.96 -4.84
N ASP A 102 5.82 22.96 -5.57
CA ASP A 102 7.14 23.28 -5.03
C ASP A 102 7.19 24.71 -4.46
N ASP A 103 6.58 25.71 -5.13
CA ASP A 103 6.50 27.10 -4.69
C ASP A 103 5.74 27.27 -3.36
N ARG A 104 4.88 26.30 -3.00
CA ARG A 104 4.15 26.29 -1.72
C ARG A 104 4.77 25.37 -0.68
N GLY A 105 5.91 24.75 -1.00
CA GLY A 105 6.60 23.81 -0.11
C GLY A 105 5.85 22.49 0.10
N ILE A 106 4.97 22.10 -0.84
CA ILE A 106 4.18 20.87 -0.79
C ILE A 106 4.63 19.95 -1.94
N PRO A 107 5.67 19.12 -1.76
CA PRO A 107 6.15 18.26 -2.81
C PRO A 107 5.10 17.22 -3.22
N VAL A 108 4.99 16.97 -4.54
CA VAL A 108 4.26 15.81 -5.06
C VAL A 108 5.15 14.60 -4.87
N MET A 109 4.81 13.74 -3.93
CA MET A 109 5.60 12.54 -3.62
C MET A 109 5.10 11.31 -4.36
N THR A 110 3.86 11.33 -4.84
CA THR A 110 3.21 10.17 -5.46
C THR A 110 2.18 10.61 -6.50
N LEU A 111 2.13 9.89 -7.62
CA LEU A 111 1.01 9.92 -8.55
C LEU A 111 0.24 8.61 -8.46
N SER A 112 -1.10 8.69 -8.46
CA SER A 112 -1.95 7.52 -8.28
C SER A 112 -2.85 7.27 -9.47
N CYS A 113 -2.94 5.99 -9.87
CA CYS A 113 -3.76 5.51 -10.96
C CYS A 113 -4.45 4.20 -10.55
N HIS A 114 -5.56 4.34 -9.83
CA HIS A 114 -6.34 3.23 -9.30
C HIS A 114 -7.32 2.70 -10.36
N ASN A 115 -6.85 1.85 -11.26
CA ASN A 115 -7.68 1.22 -12.28
C ASN A 115 -7.39 -0.28 -12.42
N ASN A 116 -8.19 -0.97 -13.25
CA ASN A 116 -8.00 -2.40 -13.52
C ASN A 116 -7.49 -2.62 -14.95
N ALA A 117 -6.17 -2.65 -15.12
CA ALA A 117 -5.54 -2.92 -16.42
C ALA A 117 -5.65 -4.39 -16.88
N LEU A 118 -6.11 -5.29 -16.01
CA LEU A 118 -6.37 -6.69 -16.32
C LEU A 118 -7.86 -7.00 -16.57
N TYR A 119 -8.69 -5.94 -16.71
CA TYR A 119 -10.12 -6.15 -16.93
C TYR A 119 -10.37 -7.09 -18.12
N PRO A 120 -11.33 -8.04 -18.04
CA PRO A 120 -11.61 -8.98 -19.13
C PRO A 120 -12.02 -8.31 -20.44
N ASP A 121 -12.75 -7.18 -20.36
CA ASP A 121 -13.04 -6.36 -21.54
C ASP A 121 -11.76 -5.72 -22.09
N PRO A 122 -11.35 -6.06 -23.35
CA PRO A 122 -10.11 -5.57 -23.92
C PRO A 122 -10.04 -4.04 -24.11
N ALA A 123 -11.20 -3.36 -24.28
CA ALA A 123 -11.22 -1.92 -24.44
C ALA A 123 -10.92 -1.23 -23.10
N LYS A 124 -11.55 -1.69 -22.03
CA LYS A 124 -11.27 -1.20 -20.66
C LYS A 124 -9.83 -1.49 -20.23
N ALA A 125 -9.33 -2.70 -20.51
CA ALA A 125 -7.96 -3.07 -20.21
C ALA A 125 -6.93 -2.18 -20.93
N ARG A 126 -7.15 -1.90 -22.22
CA ARG A 126 -6.29 -1.00 -23.00
C ARG A 126 -6.31 0.43 -22.46
N GLN A 127 -7.49 0.96 -22.17
CA GLN A 127 -7.63 2.28 -21.58
C GLN A 127 -6.88 2.37 -20.25
N ALA A 128 -7.12 1.45 -19.34
CA ALA A 128 -6.47 1.40 -18.02
C ALA A 128 -4.95 1.25 -18.15
N THR A 129 -4.47 0.44 -19.09
CA THR A 129 -3.03 0.28 -19.37
C THR A 129 -2.42 1.59 -19.88
N GLU A 130 -3.08 2.27 -20.80
CA GLU A 130 -2.61 3.55 -21.33
C GLU A 130 -2.56 4.63 -20.24
N GLU A 131 -3.59 4.71 -19.42
CA GLU A 131 -3.63 5.63 -18.28
C GLU A 131 -2.49 5.37 -17.30
N PHE A 132 -2.21 4.11 -16.98
CA PHE A 132 -1.11 3.75 -16.09
C PHE A 132 0.26 4.07 -16.71
N ARG A 133 0.45 3.79 -18.00
CA ARG A 133 1.68 4.12 -18.74
C ARG A 133 1.93 5.62 -18.77
N GLN A 134 0.91 6.43 -19.07
CA GLN A 134 1.04 7.88 -19.06
C GLN A 134 1.34 8.41 -17.64
N THR A 135 0.81 7.78 -16.60
CA THR A 135 1.14 8.13 -15.21
C THR A 135 2.63 7.84 -14.91
N LEU A 136 3.14 6.69 -15.35
CA LEU A 136 4.57 6.36 -15.24
C LEU A 136 5.45 7.34 -16.02
N GLN A 137 5.07 7.70 -17.26
CA GLN A 137 5.80 8.70 -18.06
C GLN A 137 5.84 10.06 -17.34
N LEU A 138 4.70 10.53 -16.83
CA LEU A 138 4.63 11.81 -16.12
C LEU A 138 5.49 11.78 -14.84
N ALA A 139 5.43 10.68 -14.08
CA ALA A 139 6.24 10.51 -12.88
C ALA A 139 7.74 10.57 -13.21
N GLY A 140 8.19 9.87 -14.26
CA GLY A 140 9.59 9.91 -14.70
C GLY A 140 10.01 11.30 -15.20
N MET A 141 9.18 11.98 -16.00
CA MET A 141 9.45 13.34 -16.49
C MET A 141 9.62 14.37 -15.35
N LEU A 142 8.94 14.18 -14.25
CA LEU A 142 8.91 15.10 -13.11
C LEU A 142 9.72 14.61 -11.90
N GLU A 143 10.43 13.47 -12.05
CA GLU A 143 11.21 12.85 -10.99
C GLU A 143 10.38 12.57 -9.72
N ILE A 144 9.09 12.22 -9.90
CA ILE A 144 8.21 11.81 -8.81
C ILE A 144 8.55 10.36 -8.46
N PRO A 145 8.90 10.05 -7.20
CA PRO A 145 9.60 8.81 -6.87
C PRO A 145 8.71 7.56 -6.92
N THR A 146 7.39 7.70 -6.80
CA THR A 146 6.48 6.57 -6.61
C THR A 146 5.21 6.74 -7.45
N VAL A 147 4.77 5.66 -8.08
CA VAL A 147 3.45 5.57 -8.70
C VAL A 147 2.63 4.51 -7.97
N VAL A 148 1.44 4.90 -7.52
CA VAL A 148 0.48 4.00 -6.85
C VAL A 148 -0.51 3.45 -7.87
N GLY A 149 -1.00 2.23 -7.67
CA GLY A 149 -2.07 1.65 -8.45
C GLY A 149 -2.57 0.33 -7.89
N PHE A 150 -3.56 -0.24 -8.58
CA PHE A 150 -4.04 -1.59 -8.29
C PHE A 150 -3.36 -2.64 -9.17
N SER A 151 -3.23 -3.85 -8.64
CA SER A 151 -2.66 -4.98 -9.38
C SER A 151 -3.50 -5.45 -10.57
N GLY A 152 -4.75 -5.04 -10.64
CA GLY A 152 -5.73 -5.55 -11.56
C GLY A 152 -6.37 -6.87 -11.08
N CYS A 153 -7.49 -7.21 -11.72
CA CYS A 153 -8.18 -8.49 -11.54
C CYS A 153 -8.71 -8.95 -12.90
N PRO A 154 -8.22 -10.05 -13.48
CA PRO A 154 -8.73 -10.61 -14.71
C PRO A 154 -10.00 -11.45 -14.47
N GLY A 155 -10.58 -12.00 -15.53
CA GLY A 155 -11.56 -13.08 -15.43
C GLY A 155 -10.94 -14.36 -14.86
N GLY A 156 -11.75 -15.40 -14.68
CA GLY A 156 -11.28 -16.75 -14.31
C GLY A 156 -10.86 -17.59 -15.52
N SER A 157 -11.20 -17.12 -16.73
CA SER A 157 -10.89 -17.75 -18.02
C SER A 157 -10.73 -16.71 -19.13
N GLU A 158 -10.32 -17.13 -20.30
CA GLU A 158 -10.19 -16.27 -21.48
C GLU A 158 -11.54 -15.76 -22.01
N THR A 159 -12.62 -16.46 -21.73
CA THR A 159 -13.98 -16.14 -22.21
C THR A 159 -14.80 -15.30 -21.23
N ASP A 160 -14.29 -15.03 -20.03
CA ASP A 160 -14.97 -14.22 -19.04
C ASP A 160 -15.08 -12.76 -19.51
N THR A 161 -16.17 -12.11 -19.14
CA THR A 161 -16.44 -10.70 -19.48
C THR A 161 -16.35 -9.76 -18.28
N VAL A 162 -16.28 -10.32 -17.08
CA VAL A 162 -16.17 -9.59 -15.80
C VAL A 162 -15.01 -10.13 -14.98
N PRO A 163 -14.41 -9.29 -14.09
CA PRO A 163 -13.38 -9.75 -13.19
C PRO A 163 -13.88 -10.89 -12.27
N ASN A 164 -12.99 -11.83 -11.98
CA ASN A 164 -13.26 -12.93 -11.06
C ASN A 164 -12.17 -12.96 -9.98
N TRP A 165 -12.49 -12.52 -8.79
CA TRP A 165 -11.55 -12.50 -7.67
C TRP A 165 -11.50 -13.85 -6.96
N VAL A 166 -10.48 -14.65 -7.25
CA VAL A 166 -10.28 -15.98 -6.69
C VAL A 166 -9.24 -15.93 -5.59
N ILE A 167 -9.65 -16.23 -4.35
CA ILE A 167 -8.77 -16.25 -3.15
C ILE A 167 -8.66 -17.63 -2.51
N TYR A 168 -9.54 -18.55 -2.88
CA TYR A 168 -9.63 -19.89 -2.35
C TYR A 168 -9.66 -20.91 -3.50
N ASP A 169 -8.83 -21.93 -3.44
CA ASP A 169 -8.54 -22.84 -4.54
C ASP A 169 -9.43 -24.08 -4.56
N TRP A 170 -10.49 -24.09 -3.79
CA TRP A 170 -11.46 -25.17 -3.75
C TRP A 170 -12.90 -24.60 -3.92
N PRO A 171 -13.76 -25.23 -4.70
CA PRO A 171 -13.56 -26.45 -5.52
C PRO A 171 -12.45 -26.33 -6.58
N PRO A 172 -11.92 -27.44 -7.14
CA PRO A 172 -10.71 -27.45 -7.98
C PRO A 172 -10.70 -26.48 -9.15
N GLU A 173 -11.86 -26.16 -9.73
CA GLU A 173 -12.00 -25.18 -10.83
C GLU A 173 -11.55 -23.78 -10.42
N HIS A 174 -11.69 -23.39 -9.15
CA HIS A 174 -11.16 -22.13 -8.65
C HIS A 174 -9.62 -22.10 -8.63
N GLY A 175 -9.00 -23.24 -8.28
CA GLY A 175 -7.55 -23.38 -8.36
C GLY A 175 -7.03 -23.28 -9.79
N ILE A 176 -7.77 -23.86 -10.76
CA ILE A 176 -7.46 -23.76 -12.21
C ILE A 176 -7.54 -22.29 -12.66
N ALA A 177 -8.63 -21.59 -12.31
CA ALA A 177 -8.80 -20.17 -12.62
C ALA A 177 -7.69 -19.31 -12.01
N LEU A 178 -7.37 -19.51 -10.72
CA LEU A 178 -6.30 -18.78 -10.03
C LEU A 178 -4.93 -18.99 -10.69
N ALA A 179 -4.60 -20.24 -11.06
CA ALA A 179 -3.36 -20.56 -11.75
C ALA A 179 -3.29 -19.88 -13.13
N TRP A 180 -4.37 -19.91 -13.90
CA TRP A 180 -4.47 -19.25 -15.20
C TRP A 180 -4.34 -17.72 -15.07
N GLN A 181 -5.03 -17.09 -14.11
CA GLN A 181 -4.93 -15.65 -13.85
C GLN A 181 -3.49 -15.20 -13.67
N TRP A 182 -2.76 -15.87 -12.78
CA TRP A 182 -1.37 -15.50 -12.48
C TRP A 182 -0.44 -15.75 -13.66
N LYS A 183 -0.54 -16.92 -14.29
CA LYS A 183 0.39 -17.34 -15.34
C LYS A 183 0.16 -16.59 -16.66
N GLU A 184 -1.10 -16.46 -17.07
CA GLU A 184 -1.43 -15.99 -18.43
C GLU A 184 -1.76 -14.49 -18.47
N ARG A 185 -2.08 -13.86 -17.34
CA ARG A 185 -2.52 -12.46 -17.31
C ARG A 185 -1.66 -11.58 -16.40
N VAL A 186 -1.50 -11.92 -15.13
CA VAL A 186 -0.89 -11.05 -14.13
C VAL A 186 0.61 -10.90 -14.36
N ILE A 187 1.34 -12.01 -14.36
CA ILE A 187 2.80 -11.99 -14.51
C ILE A 187 3.22 -11.38 -15.86
N PRO A 188 2.63 -11.77 -17.02
CA PRO A 188 2.99 -11.15 -18.29
C PRO A 188 2.75 -9.64 -18.33
N TYR A 189 1.60 -9.17 -17.86
CA TYR A 189 1.29 -7.74 -17.83
C TYR A 189 2.29 -6.95 -16.97
N TRP A 190 2.55 -7.42 -15.75
CA TRP A 190 3.44 -6.71 -14.84
C TRP A 190 4.90 -6.79 -15.25
N THR A 191 5.34 -7.86 -15.90
CA THR A 191 6.69 -7.95 -16.50
C THR A 191 6.92 -6.82 -17.51
N GLU A 192 5.97 -6.61 -18.43
CA GLU A 192 6.09 -5.53 -19.43
C GLU A 192 5.91 -4.16 -18.79
N THR A 193 5.06 -4.01 -17.78
CA THR A 193 4.85 -2.75 -17.08
C THR A 193 6.06 -2.32 -16.28
N VAL A 194 6.72 -3.23 -15.58
CA VAL A 194 7.98 -2.96 -14.85
C VAL A 194 9.10 -2.56 -15.81
N LYS A 195 9.23 -3.26 -16.94
CA LYS A 195 10.19 -2.90 -17.98
C LYS A 195 9.93 -1.48 -18.51
N PHE A 196 8.67 -1.15 -18.76
CA PHE A 196 8.28 0.18 -19.21
C PHE A 196 8.59 1.26 -18.15
N ALA A 197 8.30 1.00 -16.87
CA ALA A 197 8.59 1.90 -15.76
C ALA A 197 10.10 2.21 -15.67
N ARG A 198 10.96 1.18 -15.75
CA ARG A 198 12.44 1.34 -15.77
C ARG A 198 12.91 2.24 -16.90
N GLN A 199 12.34 2.08 -18.10
CA GLN A 199 12.69 2.90 -19.28
C GLN A 199 12.38 4.39 -19.07
N HIS A 200 11.43 4.70 -18.18
CA HIS A 200 11.02 6.06 -17.82
C HIS A 200 11.60 6.53 -16.47
N GLY A 201 12.55 5.80 -15.88
CA GLY A 201 13.19 6.17 -14.62
C GLY A 201 12.34 5.97 -13.37
N VAL A 202 11.22 5.25 -13.47
CA VAL A 202 10.37 4.93 -12.33
C VAL A 202 10.77 3.56 -11.77
N HIS A 203 11.20 3.53 -10.51
CA HIS A 203 11.69 2.33 -9.82
C HIS A 203 10.81 1.90 -8.64
N ARG A 204 9.70 2.61 -8.39
CA ARG A 204 8.76 2.29 -7.31
C ARG A 204 7.34 2.33 -7.83
N ILE A 205 6.75 1.15 -7.98
CA ILE A 205 5.32 0.95 -8.24
C ILE A 205 4.73 0.39 -6.95
N ALA A 206 3.95 1.20 -6.26
CA ALA A 206 3.32 0.84 -5.00
C ALA A 206 1.92 0.29 -5.26
N LEU A 207 1.78 -1.03 -5.21
CA LEU A 207 0.48 -1.68 -5.38
C LEU A 207 -0.30 -1.69 -4.07
N GLU A 208 -1.50 -1.17 -4.12
CA GLU A 208 -2.42 -1.26 -3.01
C GLU A 208 -2.95 -2.70 -2.86
N MET A 209 -2.81 -3.22 -1.65
CA MET A 209 -3.31 -4.55 -1.30
C MET A 209 -4.81 -4.45 -1.00
N HIS A 210 -5.62 -4.55 -2.05
CA HIS A 210 -7.05 -4.23 -2.01
C HIS A 210 -7.91 -5.47 -2.34
N PRO A 211 -9.06 -5.67 -1.65
CA PRO A 211 -10.05 -6.66 -2.05
C PRO A 211 -10.46 -6.53 -3.52
N ASN A 212 -10.87 -7.62 -4.14
CA ASN A 212 -11.23 -7.69 -5.56
C ASN A 212 -10.06 -7.47 -6.55
N PHE A 213 -8.82 -7.44 -6.06
CA PHE A 213 -7.61 -7.42 -6.89
C PHE A 213 -6.72 -8.62 -6.57
N VAL A 214 -5.86 -9.03 -7.52
CA VAL A 214 -5.02 -10.23 -7.34
C VAL A 214 -3.94 -10.04 -6.27
N VAL A 215 -3.51 -8.81 -6.02
CA VAL A 215 -2.68 -8.44 -4.88
C VAL A 215 -3.58 -7.83 -3.82
N PHE A 216 -3.89 -8.60 -2.78
CA PHE A 216 -4.81 -8.19 -1.71
C PHE A 216 -4.22 -8.36 -0.31
N ASN A 217 -3.03 -8.95 -0.20
CA ASN A 217 -2.33 -9.15 1.08
C ASN A 217 -0.81 -9.24 0.85
N PRO A 218 0.01 -9.22 1.92
CA PRO A 218 1.47 -9.29 1.82
C PRO A 218 1.99 -10.48 1.01
N ARG A 219 1.36 -11.65 1.13
CA ARG A 219 1.78 -12.85 0.40
C ARG A 219 1.60 -12.72 -1.10
N SER A 220 0.45 -12.21 -1.55
CA SER A 220 0.17 -12.00 -2.97
C SER A 220 1.05 -10.88 -3.56
N LEU A 221 1.35 -9.83 -2.78
CA LEU A 221 2.30 -8.79 -3.18
C LEU A 221 3.70 -9.36 -3.43
N LEU A 222 4.24 -10.09 -2.45
CA LEU A 222 5.59 -10.66 -2.57
C LEU A 222 5.68 -11.71 -3.67
N ARG A 223 4.62 -12.49 -3.91
CA ARG A 223 4.54 -13.40 -5.08
C ARG A 223 4.71 -12.65 -6.39
N LEU A 224 4.06 -11.49 -6.54
CA LEU A 224 4.20 -10.70 -7.76
C LEU A 224 5.59 -10.09 -7.86
N ARG A 225 6.10 -9.48 -6.78
CA ARG A 225 7.44 -8.89 -6.69
C ARG A 225 8.53 -9.91 -7.05
N GLU A 226 8.46 -11.14 -6.51
CA GLU A 226 9.38 -12.22 -6.85
C GLU A 226 9.35 -12.57 -8.35
N ALA A 227 8.17 -12.56 -8.95
CA ALA A 227 7.99 -12.94 -10.36
C ALA A 227 8.45 -11.88 -11.36
N VAL A 228 8.35 -10.57 -11.04
CA VAL A 228 8.51 -9.51 -12.05
C VAL A 228 9.59 -8.47 -11.69
N GLY A 229 10.00 -8.36 -10.44
CA GLY A 229 11.09 -7.48 -10.01
C GLY A 229 10.78 -6.59 -8.81
N GLU A 230 11.85 -6.02 -8.28
CA GLU A 230 11.81 -5.20 -7.05
C GLU A 230 11.13 -3.86 -7.21
N GLU A 231 10.81 -3.41 -8.41
CA GLU A 231 10.02 -2.21 -8.65
C GLU A 231 8.60 -2.32 -8.08
N ILE A 232 8.08 -3.55 -7.90
CA ILE A 232 6.82 -3.79 -7.22
C ILE A 232 7.01 -3.74 -5.71
N GLY A 233 6.25 -2.89 -5.05
CA GLY A 233 6.16 -2.78 -3.60
C GLY A 233 4.74 -2.46 -3.16
N ALA A 234 4.52 -2.28 -1.87
CA ALA A 234 3.22 -1.97 -1.29
C ALA A 234 2.94 -0.47 -1.31
N ASN A 235 1.73 -0.09 -1.73
CA ASN A 235 0.97 0.92 -1.01
C ASN A 235 0.31 0.20 0.17
N CYS A 236 0.80 0.51 1.36
CA CYS A 236 0.35 -0.16 2.57
C CYS A 236 -0.88 0.56 3.12
N ASP A 237 -2.04 0.26 2.55
CA ASP A 237 -3.33 0.67 3.09
C ASP A 237 -3.79 -0.36 4.11
N LEU A 238 -3.72 0.02 5.39
CA LEU A 238 -4.05 -0.87 6.49
C LEU A 238 -5.55 -1.11 6.62
N SER A 239 -6.40 -0.23 6.11
CA SER A 239 -7.85 -0.39 6.18
C SER A 239 -8.31 -1.69 5.54
N HIS A 240 -7.67 -2.06 4.41
CA HIS A 240 -7.95 -3.31 3.69
C HIS A 240 -7.36 -4.54 4.36
N LEU A 241 -6.46 -4.38 5.31
CA LEU A 241 -5.84 -5.48 6.04
C LEU A 241 -6.48 -5.71 7.42
N PHE A 242 -7.05 -4.67 8.03
CA PHE A 242 -7.76 -4.80 9.30
C PHE A 242 -8.93 -5.79 9.20
N TRP A 243 -9.78 -5.70 8.18
CA TRP A 243 -10.88 -6.64 8.01
C TRP A 243 -10.40 -8.08 7.70
N GLN A 244 -9.20 -8.26 7.14
CA GLN A 244 -8.57 -9.57 6.98
C GLN A 244 -7.98 -10.10 8.30
N GLN A 245 -8.17 -9.41 9.42
CA GLN A 245 -7.62 -9.72 10.73
C GLN A 245 -6.07 -9.70 10.76
N CYS A 246 -5.44 -8.94 9.87
CA CYS A 246 -4.01 -8.76 9.90
C CYS A 246 -3.62 -7.78 11.01
N ASN A 247 -2.54 -8.08 11.73
CA ASN A 247 -1.93 -7.13 12.64
C ASN A 247 -1.10 -6.12 11.84
N ALA A 248 -1.47 -4.85 11.89
CA ALA A 248 -0.84 -3.79 11.10
C ALA A 248 0.68 -3.66 11.35
N VAL A 249 1.10 -3.70 12.61
CA VAL A 249 2.52 -3.59 12.99
C VAL A 249 3.32 -4.75 12.42
N GLU A 250 2.80 -5.98 12.52
CA GLU A 250 3.46 -7.16 11.96
C GLU A 250 3.54 -7.12 10.42
N VAL A 251 2.50 -6.64 9.74
CA VAL A 251 2.52 -6.44 8.29
C VAL A 251 3.62 -5.45 7.89
N ILE A 252 3.70 -4.30 8.58
CA ILE A 252 4.71 -3.28 8.31
C ILE A 252 6.12 -3.84 8.54
N ARG A 253 6.36 -4.52 9.65
CA ARG A 253 7.64 -5.16 9.93
C ARG A 253 8.00 -6.23 8.91
N PHE A 254 7.03 -7.06 8.53
CA PHE A 254 7.23 -8.13 7.55
C PHE A 254 7.60 -7.59 6.18
N LEU A 255 6.85 -6.64 5.64
CA LEU A 255 7.13 -6.00 4.34
C LEU A 255 8.36 -5.09 4.39
N GLY A 256 8.57 -4.39 5.50
CA GLY A 256 9.72 -3.51 5.68
C GLY A 256 11.05 -4.29 5.65
N LYS A 257 11.13 -5.47 6.27
CA LYS A 257 12.31 -6.36 6.19
C LYS A 257 12.62 -6.80 4.76
N GLN A 258 11.63 -6.79 3.86
CA GLN A 258 11.79 -7.10 2.44
C GLN A 258 12.09 -5.87 1.58
N GLY A 259 12.18 -4.66 2.19
CA GLY A 259 12.28 -3.41 1.44
C GLY A 259 11.10 -3.16 0.50
N ALA A 260 9.93 -3.68 0.85
CA ALA A 260 8.77 -3.74 -0.04
C ALA A 260 7.67 -2.72 0.29
N ILE A 261 7.91 -1.71 1.13
CA ILE A 261 6.96 -0.63 1.41
C ILE A 261 7.40 0.63 0.65
N TYR A 262 6.61 1.05 -0.33
CA TYR A 262 6.92 2.21 -1.17
C TYR A 262 6.00 3.39 -0.91
N HIS A 263 4.79 3.12 -0.41
CA HIS A 263 3.81 4.12 -0.02
C HIS A 263 2.97 3.62 1.15
N ALA A 264 2.27 4.54 1.83
CA ALA A 264 1.44 4.19 2.97
C ALA A 264 0.20 5.08 3.03
N HIS A 265 -0.97 4.48 2.87
CA HIS A 265 -2.25 5.15 3.11
C HIS A 265 -2.61 5.10 4.59
N MET A 266 -2.99 6.26 5.10
CA MET A 266 -3.51 6.43 6.45
C MET A 266 -5.03 6.49 6.35
N LYS A 267 -5.65 5.34 6.42
CA LYS A 267 -7.10 5.11 6.39
C LYS A 267 -7.47 4.10 7.47
N ASP A 268 -8.50 4.37 8.22
CA ASP A 268 -8.96 3.53 9.33
C ASP A 268 -10.17 2.69 8.94
N THR A 269 -10.49 1.70 9.75
CA THR A 269 -11.68 0.86 9.63
C THR A 269 -12.30 0.65 11.01
N ALA A 270 -13.59 0.90 11.13
CA ALA A 270 -14.36 0.54 12.33
C ALA A 270 -15.15 -0.72 12.08
N PHE A 271 -15.12 -1.62 13.05
CA PHE A 271 -15.94 -2.83 13.07
C PHE A 271 -17.14 -2.67 13.97
N PHE A 272 -18.24 -3.33 13.59
CA PHE A 272 -19.45 -3.45 14.39
C PHE A 272 -19.55 -4.88 14.96
N PRO A 273 -19.09 -5.13 16.21
CA PRO A 273 -18.92 -6.49 16.72
C PRO A 273 -20.17 -7.35 16.63
N HIS A 274 -21.35 -6.78 16.90
CA HIS A 274 -22.61 -7.52 16.83
C HIS A 274 -22.98 -7.97 15.41
N ASN A 275 -22.56 -7.24 14.37
CA ASN A 275 -22.75 -7.64 12.98
C ASN A 275 -21.66 -8.64 12.56
N VAL A 276 -20.42 -8.43 13.01
CA VAL A 276 -19.33 -9.40 12.79
C VAL A 276 -19.67 -10.75 13.41
N ASP A 277 -20.23 -10.77 14.62
CA ASP A 277 -20.63 -12.01 15.31
C ASP A 277 -21.75 -12.78 14.59
N ARG A 278 -22.58 -12.07 13.82
CA ARG A 278 -23.70 -12.67 13.08
C ARG A 278 -23.38 -13.03 11.65
N PHE A 279 -22.64 -12.16 10.96
CA PHE A 279 -22.49 -12.19 9.52
C PHE A 279 -21.03 -12.39 9.07
N GLY A 280 -20.08 -12.30 10.00
CA GLY A 280 -18.63 -12.34 9.69
C GLY A 280 -18.12 -11.02 9.12
N VAL A 281 -16.81 -10.95 8.92
CA VAL A 281 -16.11 -9.73 8.45
C VAL A 281 -16.28 -9.45 6.95
N LEU A 282 -16.73 -10.43 6.16
CA LEU A 282 -16.96 -10.27 4.71
C LEU A 282 -18.35 -9.68 4.38
N ASN A 283 -19.10 -9.27 5.38
CA ASN A 283 -20.40 -8.64 5.20
C ASN A 283 -20.25 -7.14 5.01
N PHE A 284 -19.90 -6.75 3.77
CA PHE A 284 -19.77 -5.35 3.37
C PHE A 284 -21.15 -4.75 3.09
N GLY A 285 -21.36 -3.52 3.53
CA GLY A 285 -22.59 -2.78 3.31
C GLY A 285 -22.35 -1.43 2.63
N LYS A 286 -23.45 -0.81 2.22
CA LYS A 286 -23.44 0.58 1.78
C LYS A 286 -23.38 1.50 3.01
N LYS A 287 -23.08 2.77 2.77
CA LYS A 287 -22.95 3.84 3.78
C LYS A 287 -24.07 3.88 4.85
N ASP A 288 -25.28 3.49 4.48
CA ASP A 288 -26.50 3.51 5.31
C ASP A 288 -26.98 2.11 5.72
N ASP A 289 -26.18 1.09 5.47
CA ASP A 289 -26.49 -0.29 5.84
C ASP A 289 -26.14 -0.54 7.31
N LEU A 290 -27.16 -0.60 8.15
CA LEU A 290 -27.02 -0.85 9.59
C LEU A 290 -26.56 -2.29 9.92
N GLU A 291 -26.60 -3.19 8.94
CA GLU A 291 -26.12 -4.57 9.10
C GLU A 291 -24.70 -4.77 8.57
N ALA A 292 -24.06 -3.74 8.00
CA ALA A 292 -22.65 -3.82 7.60
C ALA A 292 -21.75 -4.18 8.78
N SER A 293 -20.76 -5.02 8.54
CA SER A 293 -19.80 -5.45 9.57
C SER A 293 -18.68 -4.46 9.79
N GLU A 294 -18.43 -3.58 8.81
CA GLU A 294 -17.37 -2.58 8.88
C GLU A 294 -17.67 -1.36 8.01
N PHE A 295 -17.00 -0.24 8.31
CA PHE A 295 -16.91 0.94 7.46
C PHE A 295 -15.51 1.52 7.51
N PHE A 296 -15.04 2.10 6.40
CA PHE A 296 -13.86 2.95 6.40
C PHE A 296 -14.11 4.20 7.24
N ARG A 297 -13.09 4.61 7.99
CA ARG A 297 -13.18 5.76 8.87
C ARG A 297 -11.95 6.66 8.72
N ALA A 298 -12.13 7.90 9.08
CA ALA A 298 -11.00 8.81 9.33
C ALA A 298 -10.09 8.21 10.41
N VAL A 299 -8.79 8.47 10.31
CA VAL A 299 -7.77 7.98 11.25
C VAL A 299 -8.14 8.32 12.69
N GLY A 300 -8.13 7.31 13.55
CA GLY A 300 -8.49 7.43 14.97
C GLY A 300 -9.97 7.19 15.28
N TYR A 301 -10.80 6.91 14.27
CA TYR A 301 -12.25 6.67 14.44
C TYR A 301 -12.64 5.19 14.32
N GLY A 302 -11.70 4.33 13.96
CA GLY A 302 -11.80 2.87 14.06
C GLY A 302 -10.88 2.34 15.15
N HIS A 303 -9.60 2.66 15.03
CA HIS A 303 -8.56 2.33 16.00
C HIS A 303 -8.11 3.59 16.73
N GLY A 304 -7.91 3.52 18.05
CA GLY A 304 -7.50 4.68 18.86
C GLY A 304 -6.08 5.15 18.61
N ALA A 305 -5.72 6.33 19.13
CA ALA A 305 -4.42 6.97 18.95
C ALA A 305 -3.22 6.07 19.34
N SER A 306 -3.37 5.22 20.37
CA SER A 306 -2.32 4.27 20.76
C SER A 306 -1.98 3.28 19.65
N ALA A 307 -2.98 2.74 18.94
CA ALA A 307 -2.74 1.83 17.82
C ALA A 307 -2.02 2.56 16.66
N TRP A 308 -2.40 3.79 16.37
CA TRP A 308 -1.75 4.61 15.36
C TRP A 308 -0.32 5.02 15.75
N LYS A 309 -0.04 5.17 17.05
CA LYS A 309 1.31 5.37 17.57
C LYS A 309 2.21 4.16 17.27
N ASP A 310 1.72 2.96 17.55
CA ASP A 310 2.45 1.71 17.25
C ASP A 310 2.67 1.53 15.74
N ILE A 311 1.67 1.87 14.92
CA ILE A 311 1.74 1.82 13.46
C ILE A 311 2.82 2.78 12.93
N ILE A 312 2.81 4.04 13.32
CA ILE A 312 3.79 5.03 12.87
C ILE A 312 5.19 4.66 13.36
N ALA A 313 5.32 4.20 14.61
CA ALA A 313 6.58 3.72 15.15
C ALA A 313 7.14 2.54 14.34
N ALA A 314 6.28 1.61 13.90
CA ALA A 314 6.70 0.50 13.06
C ALA A 314 7.20 0.93 11.68
N TYR A 315 6.57 1.92 11.03
CA TYR A 315 7.09 2.52 9.79
C TYR A 315 8.48 3.14 10.00
N MET A 316 8.67 3.85 11.11
CA MET A 316 9.98 4.44 11.45
C MET A 316 11.03 3.37 11.77
N GLU A 317 10.63 2.30 12.47
CA GLU A 317 11.50 1.16 12.82
C GLU A 317 12.08 0.47 11.57
N VAL A 318 11.25 0.26 10.55
CA VAL A 318 11.68 -0.39 9.31
C VAL A 318 12.38 0.55 8.32
N GLY A 319 12.58 1.81 8.69
CA GLY A 319 13.27 2.80 7.84
C GLY A 319 12.44 3.30 6.66
N TYR A 320 11.11 3.22 6.74
CA TYR A 320 10.25 3.86 5.74
C TYR A 320 10.56 5.35 5.65
N ASN A 321 10.64 5.89 4.45
CA ASN A 321 11.04 7.28 4.18
C ASN A 321 10.11 8.04 3.23
N GLY A 322 8.96 7.46 2.93
CA GLY A 322 7.88 8.11 2.20
C GLY A 322 7.02 8.99 3.09
N MET A 323 5.87 9.42 2.58
CA MET A 323 4.88 10.16 3.36
C MET A 323 3.82 9.23 3.97
N LEU A 324 3.18 9.71 5.03
CA LEU A 324 1.96 9.15 5.58
C LEU A 324 0.78 9.84 4.86
N SER A 325 0.23 9.20 3.82
CA SER A 325 -0.80 9.78 2.95
C SER A 325 -2.19 9.54 3.51
N ILE A 326 -2.87 10.58 3.96
CA ILE A 326 -4.26 10.47 4.42
C ILE A 326 -5.15 10.19 3.20
N GLU A 327 -5.81 9.04 3.19
CA GLU A 327 -6.92 8.75 2.30
C GLU A 327 -8.22 8.75 3.09
N ASN A 328 -9.16 9.62 2.72
CA ASN A 328 -10.42 9.75 3.46
C ASN A 328 -11.62 9.26 2.64
N GLU A 329 -12.13 8.11 3.02
CA GLU A 329 -13.36 7.50 2.50
C GLU A 329 -14.41 7.30 3.61
N ASP A 330 -14.29 8.03 4.72
CA ASP A 330 -15.23 7.98 5.83
C ASP A 330 -16.63 8.44 5.39
N PRO A 331 -17.67 7.60 5.48
CA PRO A 331 -19.01 7.96 5.04
C PRO A 331 -19.68 8.99 5.97
N ILE A 332 -19.18 9.18 7.20
CA ILE A 332 -19.72 10.11 8.19
C ILE A 332 -18.92 11.41 8.22
N LEU A 333 -17.58 11.31 8.22
CA LEU A 333 -16.65 12.44 8.21
C LEU A 333 -16.10 12.63 6.78
N ALA A 334 -17.00 12.89 5.83
CA ALA A 334 -16.65 12.96 4.41
C ALA A 334 -15.82 14.19 4.06
N GLY A 335 -15.02 14.07 2.98
CA GLY A 335 -14.28 15.16 2.39
C GLY A 335 -13.24 15.78 3.33
N GLU A 336 -13.14 17.11 3.31
CA GLU A 336 -12.16 17.87 4.07
C GLU A 336 -12.24 17.65 5.59
N VAL A 337 -13.43 17.42 6.13
CA VAL A 337 -13.61 17.23 7.58
C VAL A 337 -12.88 15.98 8.06
N GLY A 338 -13.00 14.87 7.33
CA GLY A 338 -12.28 13.63 7.67
C GLY A 338 -10.77 13.79 7.55
N VAL A 339 -10.30 14.50 6.52
CA VAL A 339 -8.87 14.82 6.37
C VAL A 339 -8.35 15.61 7.57
N GLN A 340 -9.06 16.68 7.98
CA GLN A 340 -8.66 17.50 9.14
C GLN A 340 -8.61 16.67 10.44
N ARG A 341 -9.56 15.77 10.65
CA ARG A 341 -9.59 14.89 11.83
C ARG A 341 -8.42 13.90 11.81
N SER A 342 -8.19 13.25 10.67
CA SER A 342 -7.05 12.35 10.49
C SER A 342 -5.72 13.06 10.71
N LEU A 343 -5.57 14.26 10.13
CA LEU A 343 -4.36 15.09 10.28
C LEU A 343 -4.07 15.44 11.75
N ALA A 344 -5.10 15.80 12.50
CA ALA A 344 -4.96 16.13 13.92
C ALA A 344 -4.45 14.92 14.73
N VAL A 345 -5.02 13.74 14.50
CA VAL A 345 -4.58 12.51 15.18
C VAL A 345 -3.13 12.16 14.80
N LEU A 346 -2.80 12.16 13.52
CA LEU A 346 -1.46 11.80 13.05
C LEU A 346 -0.38 12.78 13.53
N LYS A 347 -0.66 14.09 13.55
CA LYS A 347 0.28 15.10 14.07
C LYS A 347 0.55 14.88 15.56
N ASN A 348 -0.51 14.69 16.36
CA ASN A 348 -0.37 14.46 17.80
C ASN A 348 0.45 13.19 18.09
N VAL A 349 0.09 12.06 17.43
CA VAL A 349 0.79 10.79 17.60
C VAL A 349 2.26 10.90 17.19
N ARG A 350 2.55 11.56 16.08
CA ARG A 350 3.92 11.78 15.59
C ARG A 350 4.73 12.61 16.59
N GLU A 351 4.14 13.66 17.14
CA GLU A 351 4.77 14.50 18.16
C GLU A 351 5.11 13.69 19.42
N GLU A 352 4.17 12.87 19.90
CA GLU A 352 4.43 11.99 21.03
C GLU A 352 5.60 11.03 20.79
N ILE A 353 5.67 10.40 19.60
CA ILE A 353 6.77 9.50 19.24
C ILE A 353 8.11 10.25 19.23
N MET A 354 8.13 11.49 18.77
CA MET A 354 9.36 12.30 18.70
C MET A 354 9.81 12.79 20.06
N THR A 355 8.88 13.05 20.98
CA THR A 355 9.20 13.51 22.37
C THR A 355 9.57 12.36 23.30
N ASP A 356 9.01 11.17 23.11
CA ASP A 356 9.31 9.99 23.91
C ASP A 356 10.68 9.35 23.60
N GLN A 357 11.43 9.87 22.62
CA GLN A 357 12.76 9.36 22.33
C GLN A 357 13.75 9.81 23.41
N PRO A 358 14.59 8.90 23.95
CA PRO A 358 15.65 9.30 24.87
C PRO A 358 16.54 10.32 24.17
N ASN A 359 16.76 11.44 24.86
CA ASN A 359 17.66 12.50 24.40
C ASN A 359 19.02 11.85 24.07
N PRO A 360 19.56 11.94 22.84
CA PRO A 360 20.90 11.47 22.57
C PRO A 360 21.86 12.35 23.38
N GLY A 361 22.30 11.83 24.55
CA GLY A 361 23.28 12.47 25.42
C GLY A 361 24.65 12.63 24.76
#